data_8b128c87aa1596935586832cf2900747
#
_entry.id   8b128c87aa1596935586832cf2900747
#
_cell.length_a   1.000
_cell.length_b   1.000
_cell.length_c   1.000
_cell.angle_alpha   90.00
_cell.angle_beta   90.00
_cell.angle_gamma   90.00
#
_symmetry.space_group_name_H-M   'P 1'
#
loop_
_entity.id
_entity.type
_entity.pdbx_description
1 polymer ?
#
loop_
_entity_poly.entity_id
_entity_poly.type
_entity_poly.pdbx_seq_one_letter_code
_entity_poly.pdbx_strand_id
1 'polypeptide(L)'
;AKTLLNKFNEGQITYHQITFPEGWTFAQWLTHLSKLPQFAEVKELPLDAIMAASGIQQAHPEGWLFPDTYSYVSSDPWWAILARAHQRMLEVLSTAWETREADLPYSSAYEALIMASIVEKETGLAEERAEIAGVFVRRLNKGMRLQTDPTVIYGLGDAYSGNIKRSHLKQPTPYNTYVIKGLPPTPIAMPSEAAIYAAVHPLPGSSLYFVARGDGGHYFSDSLEEHQKAVRQYQINRRAADYRSAPPSVRADK
;
A
#
# COMPACT_ATOMS: atom_id res chain seq x y z
N ALA A 1 31.09 -5.63 35.19
CA ALA A 1 31.27 -4.21 35.49
C ALA A 1 32.31 -3.54 34.58
N LYS A 2 33.56 -4.06 34.43
CA LYS A 2 34.61 -3.46 33.55
C LYS A 2 34.19 -3.36 32.09
N THR A 3 33.48 -4.35 31.55
CA THR A 3 33.00 -4.36 30.13
C THR A 3 31.94 -3.28 29.89
N LEU A 4 31.08 -2.98 30.84
CA LEU A 4 30.07 -1.91 30.75
C LEU A 4 30.72 -0.52 30.79
N LEU A 5 31.70 -0.33 31.69
CA LEU A 5 32.46 0.91 31.79
C LEU A 5 33.30 1.22 30.55
N ASN A 6 33.87 0.20 29.91
CA ASN A 6 34.58 0.37 28.62
C ASN A 6 33.62 0.79 27.51
N LYS A 7 32.43 0.22 27.43
CA LYS A 7 31.41 0.64 26.45
C LYS A 7 30.94 2.09 26.65
N PHE A 8 30.82 2.53 27.87
CA PHE A 8 30.52 3.95 28.18
C PHE A 8 31.66 4.89 27.83
N ASN A 9 32.93 4.50 28.06
CA ASN A 9 34.08 5.32 27.70
C ASN A 9 34.37 5.36 26.19
N GLU A 10 33.97 4.33 25.46
CA GLU A 10 34.15 4.25 23.99
C GLU A 10 32.95 4.82 23.22
N GLY A 11 31.90 5.33 23.91
CA GLY A 11 30.73 5.92 23.26
C GLY A 11 29.99 4.94 22.32
N GLN A 12 30.05 3.62 22.60
CA GLN A 12 29.41 2.61 21.75
C GLN A 12 27.89 2.75 21.82
N ILE A 13 27.31 3.35 20.78
CA ILE A 13 25.86 3.46 20.61
C ILE A 13 25.35 2.14 20.05
N THR A 14 24.38 1.53 20.75
CA THR A 14 23.68 0.33 20.26
C THR A 14 22.52 0.77 19.37
N TYR A 15 22.61 0.44 18.10
CA TYR A 15 21.52 0.64 17.14
C TYR A 15 20.59 -0.57 17.16
N HIS A 16 19.30 -0.29 17.18
CA HIS A 16 18.22 -1.24 16.95
C HIS A 16 17.62 -0.98 15.56
N GLN A 17 16.87 -1.94 15.05
CA GLN A 17 16.16 -1.80 13.76
C GLN A 17 14.71 -2.19 13.92
N ILE A 18 13.84 -1.49 13.22
CA ILE A 18 12.43 -1.85 13.05
C ILE A 18 12.09 -1.79 11.57
N THR A 19 11.48 -2.86 11.05
CA THR A 19 11.09 -2.97 9.64
C THR A 19 9.58 -2.81 9.51
N PHE A 20 9.16 -1.93 8.62
CA PHE A 20 7.77 -1.75 8.24
C PHE A 20 7.57 -2.24 6.80
N PRO A 21 6.88 -3.36 6.61
CA PRO A 21 6.61 -3.91 5.29
C PRO A 21 5.74 -3.00 4.42
N GLU A 22 5.93 -3.13 3.12
CA GLU A 22 5.08 -2.52 2.10
C GLU A 22 3.63 -2.99 2.22
N GLY A 23 2.69 -2.17 1.80
CA GLY A 23 1.27 -2.50 1.78
C GLY A 23 0.60 -2.58 3.16
N TRP A 24 1.31 -2.24 4.25
CA TRP A 24 0.70 -2.11 5.58
C TRP A 24 -0.09 -0.80 5.69
N THR A 25 -1.15 -0.83 6.50
CA THR A 25 -1.91 0.37 6.86
C THR A 25 -1.23 1.12 8.01
N PHE A 26 -1.61 2.38 8.22
CA PHE A 26 -1.13 3.17 9.35
C PHE A 26 -1.43 2.50 10.70
N ALA A 27 -2.61 1.91 10.86
CA ALA A 27 -2.98 1.16 12.07
C ALA A 27 -2.04 -0.04 12.32
N GLN A 28 -1.64 -0.76 11.27
CA GLN A 28 -0.67 -1.85 11.38
C GLN A 28 0.71 -1.34 11.78
N TRP A 29 1.14 -0.19 11.27
CA TRP A 29 2.36 0.47 11.67
C TRP A 29 2.38 0.79 13.17
N LEU A 30 1.33 1.44 13.67
CA LEU A 30 1.22 1.76 15.10
C LEU A 30 1.19 0.49 15.97
N THR A 31 0.46 -0.52 15.54
CA THR A 31 0.41 -1.82 16.22
C THR A 31 1.79 -2.48 16.26
N HIS A 32 2.57 -2.39 15.18
CA HIS A 32 3.92 -2.94 15.13
C HIS A 32 4.89 -2.16 16.02
N LEU A 33 4.86 -0.84 15.94
CA LEU A 33 5.69 0.06 16.74
C LEU A 33 5.43 -0.14 18.25
N SER A 34 4.17 -0.27 18.65
CA SER A 34 3.79 -0.47 20.06
C SER A 34 4.20 -1.82 20.65
N LYS A 35 4.67 -2.79 19.85
CA LYS A 35 5.26 -4.04 20.37
C LYS A 35 6.62 -3.82 21.01
N LEU A 36 7.28 -2.71 20.71
CA LEU A 36 8.51 -2.33 21.38
C LEU A 36 8.15 -1.72 22.75
N PRO A 37 8.65 -2.27 23.86
CA PRO A 37 8.24 -1.84 25.21
C PRO A 37 8.40 -0.33 25.45
N GLN A 38 9.45 0.30 24.90
CA GLN A 38 9.72 1.74 25.04
C GLN A 38 8.74 2.61 24.22
N PHE A 39 7.97 2.03 23.30
CA PHE A 39 7.01 2.73 22.43
C PHE A 39 5.57 2.23 22.62
N ALA A 40 5.32 1.42 23.66
CA ALA A 40 4.02 0.79 23.91
C ALA A 40 2.87 1.80 24.01
N GLU A 41 3.16 3.01 24.49
CA GLU A 41 2.19 4.09 24.66
C GLU A 41 1.56 4.61 23.36
N VAL A 42 2.26 4.44 22.21
CA VAL A 42 1.86 5.08 20.95
C VAL A 42 0.44 4.71 20.50
N LYS A 43 0.00 3.49 20.80
CA LYS A 43 -1.34 3.02 20.42
C LYS A 43 -2.48 3.64 21.25
N GLU A 44 -2.15 4.21 22.41
CA GLU A 44 -3.13 4.86 23.30
C GLU A 44 -3.24 6.36 23.02
N LEU A 45 -2.35 6.91 22.19
CA LEU A 45 -2.35 8.33 21.85
C LEU A 45 -3.43 8.67 20.82
N PRO A 46 -4.04 9.85 20.90
CA PRO A 46 -4.93 10.37 19.86
C PRO A 46 -4.21 10.49 18.52
N LEU A 47 -4.92 10.23 17.42
CA LEU A 47 -4.36 10.26 16.07
C LEU A 47 -3.73 11.60 15.71
N ASP A 48 -4.39 12.71 16.07
CA ASP A 48 -3.91 14.07 15.84
C ASP A 48 -2.60 14.36 16.59
N ALA A 49 -2.44 13.84 17.82
CA ALA A 49 -1.20 13.95 18.57
C ALA A 49 -0.05 13.15 17.91
N ILE A 50 -0.34 11.95 17.40
CA ILE A 50 0.64 11.14 16.68
C ILE A 50 1.08 11.86 15.40
N MET A 51 0.13 12.37 14.62
CA MET A 51 0.41 13.09 13.38
C MET A 51 1.24 14.35 13.65
N ALA A 52 0.85 15.16 14.62
CA ALA A 52 1.56 16.37 14.98
C ALA A 52 3.00 16.09 15.44
N ALA A 53 3.21 15.10 16.32
CA ALA A 53 4.54 14.72 16.80
C ALA A 53 5.44 14.18 15.66
N SER A 54 4.84 13.51 14.67
CA SER A 54 5.55 12.93 13.51
C SER A 54 5.72 13.91 12.35
N GLY A 55 5.24 15.15 12.48
CA GLY A 55 5.32 16.17 11.43
C GLY A 55 4.38 15.94 10.24
N ILE A 56 3.39 15.06 10.38
CA ILE A 56 2.40 14.76 9.34
C ILE A 56 1.34 15.86 9.36
N GLN A 57 1.33 16.72 8.33
CA GLN A 57 0.43 17.87 8.21
C GLN A 57 -0.82 17.60 7.36
N GLN A 58 -0.91 16.43 6.77
CA GLN A 58 -2.01 16.00 5.90
C GLN A 58 -3.26 15.69 6.75
N ALA A 59 -4.44 15.72 6.11
CA ALA A 59 -5.70 15.45 6.80
C ALA A 59 -5.85 13.99 7.29
N HIS A 60 -5.10 13.05 6.70
CA HIS A 60 -5.11 11.63 7.04
C HIS A 60 -3.71 11.04 6.89
N PRO A 61 -3.23 10.18 7.81
CA PRO A 61 -1.86 9.68 7.80
C PRO A 61 -1.63 8.51 6.82
N GLU A 62 -2.70 7.90 6.29
CA GLU A 62 -2.57 6.74 5.40
C GLU A 62 -1.82 7.09 4.11
N GLY A 63 -0.85 6.25 3.75
CA GLY A 63 0.01 6.44 2.58
C GLY A 63 1.24 7.33 2.82
N TRP A 64 1.33 8.07 3.91
CA TRP A 64 2.35 9.09 4.12
C TRP A 64 3.61 8.64 4.85
N LEU A 65 3.77 7.34 5.11
CA LEU A 65 4.98 6.78 5.70
C LEU A 65 5.64 5.81 4.72
N PHE A 66 6.93 6.00 4.45
CA PHE A 66 7.65 5.15 3.51
C PHE A 66 8.02 3.81 4.17
N PRO A 67 7.60 2.67 3.60
CA PRO A 67 7.94 1.34 4.13
C PRO A 67 9.43 1.04 3.93
N ASP A 68 10.15 0.78 5.03
CA ASP A 68 11.58 0.49 5.04
C ASP A 68 12.00 -0.07 6.42
N THR A 69 13.28 -0.31 6.59
CA THR A 69 13.92 -0.62 7.86
C THR A 69 14.57 0.62 8.46
N TYR A 70 14.08 1.03 9.62
CA TYR A 70 14.55 2.22 10.33
C TYR A 70 15.44 1.85 11.52
N SER A 71 16.66 2.40 11.53
CA SER A 71 17.54 2.30 12.69
C SER A 71 17.15 3.32 13.74
N TYR A 72 17.22 2.94 15.02
CA TYR A 72 16.97 3.83 16.15
C TYR A 72 17.87 3.45 17.34
N VAL A 73 18.01 4.35 18.31
CA VAL A 73 18.66 4.10 19.59
C VAL A 73 17.63 4.10 20.72
N SER A 74 17.97 3.50 21.86
CA SER A 74 17.02 3.35 22.98
C SER A 74 16.50 4.68 23.55
N SER A 75 17.20 5.78 23.33
CA SER A 75 16.78 7.13 23.72
C SER A 75 15.93 7.86 22.67
N ASP A 76 15.78 7.31 21.47
CA ASP A 76 14.96 7.94 20.44
C ASP A 76 13.48 7.87 20.85
N PRO A 77 12.72 8.95 20.68
CA PRO A 77 11.29 8.91 20.85
C PRO A 77 10.62 8.20 19.65
N TRP A 78 9.47 7.55 19.87
CA TRP A 78 8.74 6.81 18.84
C TRP A 78 8.44 7.65 17.59
N TRP A 79 8.13 8.94 17.76
CA TRP A 79 7.79 9.83 16.66
C TRP A 79 8.96 10.12 15.72
N ALA A 80 10.22 10.00 16.20
CA ALA A 80 11.38 10.21 15.34
C ALA A 80 11.50 9.18 14.22
N ILE A 81 10.99 7.97 14.43
CA ILE A 81 10.94 6.92 13.41
C ILE A 81 9.88 7.30 12.36
N LEU A 82 8.67 7.67 12.81
CA LEU A 82 7.58 8.06 11.91
C LEU A 82 7.91 9.35 11.13
N ALA A 83 8.57 10.32 11.75
CA ALA A 83 9.01 11.56 11.08
C ALA A 83 9.99 11.26 9.94
N ARG A 84 10.97 10.37 10.16
CA ARG A 84 11.90 9.95 9.09
C ARG A 84 11.20 9.21 7.97
N ALA A 85 10.24 8.34 8.31
CA ALA A 85 9.45 7.62 7.33
C ALA A 85 8.55 8.59 6.51
N HIS A 86 8.00 9.61 7.16
CA HIS A 86 7.22 10.64 6.49
C HIS A 86 8.08 11.48 5.55
N GLN A 87 9.22 11.97 6.02
CA GLN A 87 10.16 12.73 5.19
C GLN A 87 10.60 11.92 3.97
N ARG A 88 10.93 10.64 4.16
CA ARG A 88 11.31 9.77 3.04
C ARG A 88 10.18 9.59 2.03
N MET A 89 8.93 9.46 2.47
CA MET A 89 7.76 9.38 1.58
C MET A 89 7.61 10.67 0.76
N LEU A 90 7.77 11.83 1.38
CA LEU A 90 7.70 13.12 0.67
C LEU A 90 8.75 13.21 -0.43
N GLU A 91 10.00 12.79 -0.16
CA GLU A 91 11.10 12.79 -1.12
C GLU A 91 10.82 11.85 -2.30
N VAL A 92 10.44 10.60 -2.02
CA VAL A 92 10.14 9.61 -3.06
C VAL A 92 8.96 10.05 -3.92
N LEU A 93 7.89 10.53 -3.29
CA LEU A 93 6.69 10.97 -4.01
C LEU A 93 6.97 12.21 -4.88
N SER A 94 7.75 13.19 -4.36
CA SER A 94 8.14 14.38 -5.13
C SER A 94 8.96 13.99 -6.36
N THR A 95 9.98 13.16 -6.18
CA THR A 95 10.85 12.68 -7.28
C THR A 95 10.04 11.94 -8.35
N ALA A 96 9.15 11.04 -7.93
CA ALA A 96 8.30 10.30 -8.85
C ALA A 96 7.34 11.24 -9.60
N TRP A 97 6.74 12.22 -8.89
CA TRP A 97 5.81 13.17 -9.50
C TRP A 97 6.48 14.11 -10.50
N GLU A 98 7.72 14.50 -10.27
CA GLU A 98 8.51 15.34 -11.20
C GLU A 98 8.79 14.63 -12.53
N THR A 99 8.98 13.31 -12.49
CA THR A 99 9.31 12.50 -13.67
C THR A 99 8.09 11.82 -14.31
N ARG A 100 6.86 12.12 -13.83
CA ARG A 100 5.64 11.47 -14.26
C ARG A 100 5.39 11.59 -15.76
N GLU A 101 4.73 10.60 -16.32
CA GLU A 101 4.20 10.66 -17.69
C GLU A 101 3.20 11.82 -17.86
N ALA A 102 3.09 12.30 -19.09
CA ALA A 102 2.06 13.27 -19.45
C ALA A 102 0.66 12.61 -19.46
N ASP A 103 -0.38 13.44 -19.37
CA ASP A 103 -1.79 13.03 -19.53
C ASP A 103 -2.30 12.00 -18.50
N LEU A 104 -1.68 11.95 -17.32
CA LEU A 104 -2.21 11.16 -16.21
C LEU A 104 -3.53 11.76 -15.68
N PRO A 105 -4.49 10.93 -15.26
CA PRO A 105 -5.78 11.39 -14.71
C PRO A 105 -5.69 11.94 -13.29
N TYR A 106 -4.51 12.30 -12.83
CA TYR A 106 -4.26 12.80 -11.48
C TYR A 106 -4.04 14.32 -11.52
N SER A 107 -4.69 15.04 -10.62
CA SER A 107 -4.51 16.48 -10.46
C SER A 107 -3.35 16.84 -9.52
N SER A 108 -2.83 15.87 -8.75
CA SER A 108 -1.80 16.09 -7.74
C SER A 108 -0.98 14.83 -7.46
N ALA A 109 0.20 15.00 -6.85
CA ALA A 109 1.02 13.90 -6.35
C ALA A 109 0.26 13.05 -5.31
N TYR A 110 -0.67 13.65 -4.54
CA TYR A 110 -1.49 12.91 -3.59
C TYR A 110 -2.43 11.92 -4.28
N GLU A 111 -3.05 12.28 -5.39
CA GLU A 111 -3.88 11.33 -6.17
C GLU A 111 -3.04 10.20 -6.76
N ALA A 112 -1.80 10.48 -7.17
CA ALA A 112 -0.85 9.44 -7.58
C ALA A 112 -0.50 8.51 -6.41
N LEU A 113 -0.34 9.03 -5.18
CA LEU A 113 -0.12 8.24 -3.97
C LEU A 113 -1.33 7.34 -3.64
N ILE A 114 -2.55 7.83 -3.82
CA ILE A 114 -3.77 7.02 -3.69
C ILE A 114 -3.73 5.86 -4.67
N MET A 115 -3.45 6.12 -5.95
CA MET A 115 -3.33 5.07 -6.96
C MET A 115 -2.21 4.09 -6.64
N ALA A 116 -1.05 4.56 -6.22
CA ALA A 116 0.07 3.72 -5.82
C ALA A 116 -0.32 2.74 -4.70
N SER A 117 -1.08 3.19 -3.71
CA SER A 117 -1.55 2.34 -2.62
C SER A 117 -2.52 1.23 -3.10
N ILE A 118 -3.29 1.49 -4.15
CA ILE A 118 -4.17 0.50 -4.79
C ILE A 118 -3.31 -0.52 -5.55
N VAL A 119 -2.37 -0.07 -6.39
CA VAL A 119 -1.45 -0.93 -7.14
C VAL A 119 -0.64 -1.82 -6.19
N GLU A 120 -0.15 -1.29 -5.08
CA GLU A 120 0.57 -2.05 -4.03
C GLU A 120 -0.26 -3.21 -3.49
N LYS A 121 -1.57 -3.02 -3.33
CA LYS A 121 -2.48 -4.03 -2.80
C LYS A 121 -3.00 -5.03 -3.83
N GLU A 122 -2.86 -4.73 -5.13
CA GLU A 122 -3.33 -5.61 -6.20
C GLU A 122 -2.33 -6.70 -6.56
N THR A 123 -1.03 -6.41 -6.57
CA THR A 123 -0.03 -7.39 -6.97
C THR A 123 1.25 -7.31 -6.15
N GLY A 124 1.80 -8.48 -5.83
CA GLY A 124 3.18 -8.62 -5.32
C GLY A 124 4.22 -8.80 -6.43
N LEU A 125 3.78 -8.96 -7.71
CA LEU A 125 4.69 -9.14 -8.83
C LEU A 125 5.17 -7.79 -9.35
N ALA A 126 6.48 -7.58 -9.32
CA ALA A 126 7.09 -6.31 -9.73
C ALA A 126 6.79 -5.97 -11.19
N GLU A 127 6.81 -6.98 -12.06
CA GLU A 127 6.60 -6.86 -13.51
C GLU A 127 5.16 -6.48 -13.88
N GLU A 128 4.17 -6.75 -13.03
CA GLU A 128 2.76 -6.45 -13.33
C GLU A 128 2.31 -5.06 -12.83
N ARG A 129 3.08 -4.42 -11.93
CA ARG A 129 2.66 -3.15 -11.31
C ARG A 129 2.34 -2.06 -12.34
N ALA A 130 3.21 -1.88 -13.33
CA ALA A 130 3.02 -0.85 -14.37
C ALA A 130 1.83 -1.16 -15.28
N GLU A 131 1.54 -2.44 -15.56
CA GLU A 131 0.40 -2.85 -16.38
C GLU A 131 -0.92 -2.68 -15.62
N ILE A 132 -0.97 -3.07 -14.34
CA ILE A 132 -2.12 -2.83 -13.46
C ILE A 132 -2.41 -1.33 -13.32
N ALA A 133 -1.37 -0.51 -13.08
CA ALA A 133 -1.49 0.95 -13.07
C ALA A 133 -2.07 1.45 -14.40
N GLY A 134 -1.59 0.91 -15.54
CA GLY A 134 -2.09 1.23 -16.87
C GLY A 134 -3.58 0.91 -17.04
N VAL A 135 -4.06 -0.23 -16.55
CA VAL A 135 -5.50 -0.55 -16.55
C VAL A 135 -6.29 0.49 -15.78
N PHE A 136 -5.87 0.85 -14.56
CA PHE A 136 -6.59 1.81 -13.74
C PHE A 136 -6.58 3.23 -14.35
N VAL A 137 -5.45 3.67 -14.89
CA VAL A 137 -5.34 4.97 -15.59
C VAL A 137 -6.29 5.02 -16.79
N ARG A 138 -6.32 3.98 -17.61
CA ARG A 138 -7.24 3.89 -18.76
C ARG A 138 -8.70 3.88 -18.32
N ARG A 139 -9.04 3.20 -17.21
CA ARG A 139 -10.39 3.23 -16.63
C ARG A 139 -10.78 4.63 -16.17
N LEU A 140 -9.91 5.33 -15.44
CA LEU A 140 -10.16 6.71 -15.00
C LEU A 140 -10.39 7.64 -16.20
N ASN A 141 -9.54 7.58 -17.22
CA ASN A 141 -9.66 8.38 -18.44
C ASN A 141 -10.98 8.11 -19.22
N LYS A 142 -11.52 6.89 -19.10
CA LYS A 142 -12.82 6.52 -19.69
C LYS A 142 -14.01 6.76 -18.77
N GLY A 143 -13.82 7.32 -17.58
CA GLY A 143 -14.88 7.51 -16.56
C GLY A 143 -15.44 6.20 -16.01
N MET A 144 -14.70 5.09 -16.15
CA MET A 144 -15.05 3.79 -15.59
C MET A 144 -14.75 3.75 -14.08
N ARG A 145 -15.49 2.93 -13.35
CA ARG A 145 -15.19 2.61 -11.95
C ARG A 145 -13.93 1.75 -11.87
N LEU A 146 -13.12 1.91 -10.80
CA LEU A 146 -11.91 1.10 -10.62
C LEU A 146 -12.26 -0.36 -10.30
N GLN A 147 -13.27 -0.63 -9.47
CA GLN A 147 -13.78 -1.96 -9.13
C GLN A 147 -12.68 -2.89 -8.60
N THR A 148 -11.98 -2.44 -7.60
CA THR A 148 -10.85 -3.12 -6.97
C THR A 148 -11.19 -3.52 -5.54
N ASP A 149 -11.01 -4.80 -5.22
CA ASP A 149 -11.37 -5.41 -3.95
C ASP A 149 -10.61 -4.80 -2.74
N PRO A 150 -9.31 -4.49 -2.83
CA PRO A 150 -8.57 -3.87 -1.73
C PRO A 150 -9.20 -2.59 -1.17
N THR A 151 -9.82 -1.78 -1.99
CA THR A 151 -10.49 -0.55 -1.54
C THR A 151 -11.74 -0.86 -0.71
N VAL A 152 -12.48 -1.91 -1.09
CA VAL A 152 -13.63 -2.38 -0.32
C VAL A 152 -13.19 -2.95 1.02
N ILE A 153 -12.12 -3.76 1.03
CA ILE A 153 -11.53 -4.33 2.25
C ILE A 153 -11.11 -3.20 3.21
N TYR A 154 -10.40 -2.20 2.72
CA TYR A 154 -9.99 -1.05 3.52
C TYR A 154 -11.21 -0.30 4.10
N GLY A 155 -12.22 -0.04 3.26
CA GLY A 155 -13.44 0.64 3.68
C GLY A 155 -14.31 -0.14 4.68
N LEU A 156 -14.18 -1.46 4.74
CA LEU A 156 -14.81 -2.32 5.75
C LEU A 156 -14.08 -2.26 7.10
N GLY A 157 -12.76 -1.99 7.11
CA GLY A 157 -11.96 -1.97 8.33
C GLY A 157 -12.14 -3.26 9.14
N ASP A 158 -12.43 -3.13 10.44
CA ASP A 158 -12.59 -4.26 11.37
C ASP A 158 -13.80 -5.16 11.06
N ALA A 159 -14.73 -4.71 10.23
CA ALA A 159 -15.87 -5.54 9.77
C ALA A 159 -15.45 -6.57 8.71
N TYR A 160 -14.23 -6.48 8.17
CA TYR A 160 -13.71 -7.45 7.22
C TYR A 160 -13.31 -8.75 7.92
N SER A 161 -14.00 -9.85 7.59
CA SER A 161 -13.81 -11.18 8.20
C SER A 161 -13.07 -12.18 7.30
N GLY A 162 -12.26 -11.70 6.36
CA GLY A 162 -11.44 -12.56 5.48
C GLY A 162 -12.08 -12.88 4.13
N ASN A 163 -13.38 -12.61 3.94
CA ASN A 163 -14.07 -12.84 2.67
C ASN A 163 -14.93 -11.65 2.25
N ILE A 164 -14.84 -11.23 0.98
CA ILE A 164 -15.73 -10.23 0.40
C ILE A 164 -17.05 -10.90 -0.01
N LYS A 165 -18.16 -10.36 0.49
CA LYS A 165 -19.51 -10.77 0.13
C LYS A 165 -20.08 -9.86 -0.96
N ARG A 166 -21.05 -10.34 -1.75
CA ARG A 166 -21.76 -9.51 -2.74
C ARG A 166 -22.44 -8.27 -2.13
N SER A 167 -22.87 -8.34 -0.87
CA SER A 167 -23.39 -7.19 -0.13
C SER A 167 -22.34 -6.10 0.07
N HIS A 168 -21.09 -6.47 0.36
CA HIS A 168 -19.99 -5.53 0.54
C HIS A 168 -19.71 -4.74 -0.75
N LEU A 169 -19.77 -5.39 -1.92
CA LEU A 169 -19.58 -4.73 -3.23
C LEU A 169 -20.69 -3.72 -3.58
N LYS A 170 -21.82 -3.78 -2.91
CA LYS A 170 -22.96 -2.87 -3.12
C LYS A 170 -23.08 -1.79 -2.04
N GLN A 171 -22.35 -1.91 -0.94
CA GLN A 171 -22.42 -0.98 0.18
C GLN A 171 -21.85 0.39 -0.20
N PRO A 172 -22.62 1.48 -0.06
CA PRO A 172 -22.15 2.81 -0.40
C PRO A 172 -21.20 3.32 0.69
N THR A 173 -19.90 3.15 0.47
CA THR A 173 -18.84 3.75 1.30
C THR A 173 -17.93 4.62 0.43
N PRO A 174 -17.24 5.62 0.99
CA PRO A 174 -16.31 6.46 0.23
C PRO A 174 -15.16 5.66 -0.43
N TYR A 175 -14.86 4.46 0.07
CA TYR A 175 -13.80 3.60 -0.43
C TYR A 175 -14.29 2.53 -1.42
N ASN A 176 -15.61 2.33 -1.57
CA ASN A 176 -16.12 1.27 -2.43
C ASN A 176 -16.06 1.66 -3.91
N THR A 177 -14.97 1.32 -4.58
CA THR A 177 -14.75 1.60 -6.00
C THR A 177 -15.64 0.79 -6.96
N TYR A 178 -16.49 -0.13 -6.47
CA TYR A 178 -17.58 -0.73 -7.23
C TYR A 178 -18.79 0.20 -7.30
N VAL A 179 -18.90 1.18 -6.41
CA VAL A 179 -20.03 2.12 -6.31
C VAL A 179 -19.61 3.53 -6.72
N ILE A 180 -18.50 4.03 -6.18
CA ILE A 180 -17.99 5.36 -6.51
C ILE A 180 -17.30 5.39 -7.87
N LYS A 181 -17.22 6.58 -8.48
CA LYS A 181 -16.37 6.89 -9.63
C LYS A 181 -15.11 7.60 -9.15
N GLY A 182 -13.99 7.36 -9.84
CA GLY A 182 -12.72 7.97 -9.48
C GLY A 182 -11.98 7.23 -8.37
N LEU A 183 -11.05 7.95 -7.74
CA LEU A 183 -10.22 7.47 -6.63
C LEU A 183 -10.98 7.51 -5.31
N PRO A 184 -10.62 6.65 -4.33
CA PRO A 184 -11.06 6.80 -2.95
C PRO A 184 -10.46 8.09 -2.33
N PRO A 185 -10.97 8.56 -1.17
CA PRO A 185 -10.56 9.84 -0.59
C PRO A 185 -9.13 9.85 -0.04
N THR A 186 -8.57 8.69 0.30
CA THR A 186 -7.22 8.55 0.82
C THR A 186 -6.54 7.33 0.23
N PRO A 187 -5.20 7.20 0.34
CA PRO A 187 -4.53 5.91 0.18
C PRO A 187 -5.16 4.84 1.08
N ILE A 188 -4.93 3.57 0.76
CA ILE A 188 -5.45 2.41 1.51
C ILE A 188 -4.35 1.58 2.15
N ALA A 189 -3.09 1.97 1.95
CA ALA A 189 -1.89 1.35 2.51
C ALA A 189 -0.68 2.26 2.29
N MET A 190 0.45 1.91 2.90
CA MET A 190 1.78 2.50 2.63
C MET A 190 2.37 1.82 1.39
N PRO A 191 2.46 2.51 0.23
CA PRO A 191 2.99 1.90 -0.99
C PRO A 191 4.51 1.89 -1.01
N SER A 192 5.09 0.91 -1.72
CA SER A 192 6.50 0.86 -2.07
C SER A 192 6.87 1.95 -3.09
N GLU A 193 8.18 2.26 -3.22
CA GLU A 193 8.71 3.12 -4.28
C GLU A 193 8.32 2.58 -5.67
N ALA A 194 8.37 1.26 -5.86
CA ALA A 194 8.00 0.62 -7.12
C ALA A 194 6.51 0.82 -7.48
N ALA A 195 5.61 0.78 -6.51
CA ALA A 195 4.19 1.05 -6.74
C ALA A 195 3.92 2.54 -7.02
N ILE A 196 4.65 3.45 -6.34
CA ILE A 196 4.59 4.90 -6.62
C ILE A 196 5.07 5.19 -8.03
N TYR A 197 6.20 4.61 -8.42
CA TYR A 197 6.74 4.77 -9.77
C TYR A 197 5.78 4.21 -10.84
N ALA A 198 5.22 3.03 -10.63
CA ALA A 198 4.24 2.42 -11.54
C ALA A 198 2.98 3.29 -11.70
N ALA A 199 2.50 3.93 -10.64
CA ALA A 199 1.33 4.80 -10.69
C ALA A 199 1.57 6.03 -11.59
N VAL A 200 2.80 6.57 -11.63
CA VAL A 200 3.14 7.75 -12.45
C VAL A 200 3.80 7.40 -13.79
N HIS A 201 4.18 6.14 -14.00
CA HIS A 201 4.69 5.58 -15.25
C HIS A 201 3.90 4.31 -15.64
N PRO A 202 2.57 4.43 -15.87
CA PRO A 202 1.73 3.30 -16.22
C PRO A 202 2.11 2.74 -17.58
N LEU A 203 2.09 1.41 -17.72
CA LEU A 203 2.39 0.77 -19.00
C LEU A 203 1.33 1.16 -20.05
N PRO A 204 1.73 1.71 -21.21
CA PRO A 204 0.82 1.94 -22.33
C PRO A 204 0.16 0.64 -22.82
N GLY A 205 -1.06 0.72 -23.34
CA GLY A 205 -1.78 -0.46 -23.85
C GLY A 205 -3.27 -0.22 -23.97
N SER A 206 -4.02 -1.30 -24.20
CA SER A 206 -5.47 -1.30 -24.42
C SER A 206 -6.27 -1.98 -23.30
N SER A 207 -5.61 -2.77 -22.45
CA SER A 207 -6.28 -3.59 -21.44
C SER A 207 -7.07 -2.75 -20.42
N LEU A 208 -8.32 -3.14 -20.21
CA LEU A 208 -9.26 -2.49 -19.27
C LEU A 208 -9.64 -3.39 -18.11
N TYR A 209 -9.26 -4.67 -18.16
CA TYR A 209 -9.61 -5.69 -17.18
C TYR A 209 -8.41 -6.58 -16.90
N PHE A 210 -8.36 -7.11 -15.69
CA PHE A 210 -7.45 -8.20 -15.33
C PHE A 210 -8.14 -9.18 -14.38
N VAL A 211 -7.65 -10.41 -14.34
CA VAL A 211 -8.13 -11.47 -13.46
C VAL A 211 -6.98 -12.35 -13.03
N ALA A 212 -6.92 -12.73 -11.75
CA ALA A 212 -5.89 -13.62 -11.24
C ALA A 212 -5.95 -14.99 -11.93
N ARG A 213 -4.79 -15.47 -12.41
CA ARG A 213 -4.65 -16.78 -13.08
C ARG A 213 -4.59 -17.94 -12.09
N GLY A 214 -4.31 -17.67 -10.82
CA GLY A 214 -4.16 -18.67 -9.77
C GLY A 214 -2.72 -19.14 -9.56
N ASP A 215 -1.77 -18.62 -10.31
CA ASP A 215 -0.33 -18.83 -10.17
C ASP A 215 0.39 -17.67 -9.47
N GLY A 216 -0.38 -16.67 -9.02
CA GLY A 216 0.10 -15.43 -8.42
C GLY A 216 0.14 -14.26 -9.40
N GLY A 217 -0.05 -14.50 -10.69
CA GLY A 217 -0.11 -13.48 -11.73
C GLY A 217 -1.51 -13.24 -12.28
N HIS A 218 -1.62 -12.28 -13.22
CA HIS A 218 -2.88 -11.87 -13.81
C HIS A 218 -2.93 -12.13 -15.32
N TYR A 219 -4.15 -12.27 -15.85
CA TYR A 219 -4.46 -12.24 -17.26
C TYR A 219 -5.16 -10.91 -17.57
N PHE A 220 -4.63 -10.17 -18.51
CA PHE A 220 -5.12 -8.85 -18.93
C PHE A 220 -6.01 -8.98 -20.15
N SER A 221 -7.06 -8.17 -20.26
CA SER A 221 -8.05 -8.21 -21.32
C SER A 221 -8.49 -6.80 -21.73
N ASP A 222 -8.74 -6.61 -23.00
CA ASP A 222 -9.16 -5.31 -23.56
C ASP A 222 -10.68 -5.14 -23.51
N SER A 223 -11.43 -6.24 -23.55
CA SER A 223 -12.88 -6.24 -23.58
C SER A 223 -13.49 -7.01 -22.41
N LEU A 224 -14.74 -6.65 -22.06
CA LEU A 224 -15.52 -7.36 -21.05
C LEU A 224 -15.77 -8.83 -21.44
N GLU A 225 -15.94 -9.10 -22.75
CA GLU A 225 -16.17 -10.46 -23.24
C GLU A 225 -14.95 -11.35 -22.99
N GLU A 226 -13.75 -10.88 -23.33
CA GLU A 226 -12.49 -11.58 -23.05
C GLU A 226 -12.27 -11.79 -21.56
N HIS A 227 -12.51 -10.75 -20.75
CA HIS A 227 -12.43 -10.84 -19.30
C HIS A 227 -13.37 -11.92 -18.74
N GLN A 228 -14.63 -11.96 -19.20
CA GLN A 228 -15.57 -13.00 -18.77
C GLN A 228 -15.14 -14.42 -19.18
N LYS A 229 -14.50 -14.57 -20.35
CA LYS A 229 -13.90 -15.85 -20.77
C LYS A 229 -12.74 -16.24 -19.83
N ALA A 230 -11.86 -15.28 -19.51
CA ALA A 230 -10.74 -15.49 -18.58
C ALA A 230 -11.22 -15.84 -17.16
N VAL A 231 -12.23 -15.14 -16.63
CA VAL A 231 -12.85 -15.46 -15.32
C VAL A 231 -13.39 -16.89 -15.30
N ARG A 232 -14.10 -17.31 -16.34
CA ARG A 232 -14.59 -18.69 -16.46
C ARG A 232 -13.42 -19.68 -16.49
N GLN A 233 -12.37 -19.37 -17.25
CA GLN A 233 -11.20 -20.24 -17.38
C GLN A 233 -10.43 -20.39 -16.07
N TYR A 234 -10.09 -19.27 -15.41
CA TYR A 234 -9.14 -19.27 -14.30
C TYR A 234 -9.80 -19.38 -12.91
N GLN A 235 -11.01 -18.87 -12.75
CA GLN A 235 -11.67 -18.85 -11.44
C GLN A 235 -12.79 -19.86 -11.26
N ILE A 236 -13.45 -20.30 -12.36
CA ILE A 236 -14.58 -21.24 -12.28
C ILE A 236 -14.16 -22.65 -12.69
N ASN A 237 -13.61 -22.82 -13.91
CA ASN A 237 -13.36 -24.15 -14.49
C ASN A 237 -12.02 -24.77 -14.06
N ARG A 238 -11.04 -23.98 -13.70
CA ARG A 238 -9.67 -24.41 -13.35
C ARG A 238 -9.21 -23.92 -11.99
N ARG A 239 -10.12 -23.80 -11.05
CA ARG A 239 -9.72 -23.45 -9.68
C ARG A 239 -8.96 -24.65 -9.09
N ALA A 240 -7.64 -24.62 -9.21
CA ALA A 240 -6.75 -25.62 -8.64
C ALA A 240 -6.88 -25.63 -7.10
N ALA A 241 -6.58 -26.77 -6.47
CA ALA A 241 -6.58 -26.88 -5.02
C ALA A 241 -5.58 -25.92 -4.34
N ASP A 242 -4.56 -25.52 -5.08
CA ASP A 242 -3.47 -24.61 -4.71
C ASP A 242 -3.61 -23.21 -5.36
N TYR A 243 -4.84 -22.81 -5.73
CA TYR A 243 -5.12 -21.48 -6.29
C TYR A 243 -4.59 -20.37 -5.40
N ARG A 244 -3.80 -19.46 -5.98
CA ARG A 244 -3.24 -18.28 -5.33
C ARG A 244 -3.59 -17.04 -6.12
N SER A 245 -4.18 -16.05 -5.46
CA SER A 245 -4.43 -14.72 -6.03
C SER A 245 -3.22 -13.77 -5.89
N ALA A 246 -2.23 -14.17 -5.08
CA ALA A 246 -0.99 -13.43 -4.88
C ALA A 246 0.21 -14.40 -4.93
N PRO A 247 1.41 -13.93 -5.31
CA PRO A 247 2.61 -14.75 -5.28
C PRO A 247 2.87 -15.28 -3.85
N PRO A 248 3.58 -16.41 -3.71
CA PRO A 248 3.98 -16.89 -2.40
C PRO A 248 4.78 -15.81 -1.70
N SER A 249 4.41 -15.48 -0.45
CA SER A 249 5.22 -14.59 0.37
C SER A 249 6.65 -15.14 0.40
N VAL A 250 7.61 -14.32 -0.02
CA VAL A 250 9.03 -14.62 0.21
C VAL A 250 9.16 -14.67 1.73
N ARG A 251 9.28 -15.89 2.30
CA ARG A 251 9.68 -16.05 3.69
C ARG A 251 11.07 -15.42 3.77
N ALA A 252 11.17 -14.33 4.50
CA ALA A 252 12.46 -13.87 4.99
C ALA A 252 12.99 -15.02 5.86
N ASP A 253 13.86 -15.84 5.27
CA ASP A 253 14.63 -16.82 6.02
C ASP A 253 15.44 -16.04 7.06
N LYS A 254 15.39 -16.55 8.28
CA LYS A 254 15.86 -16.04 9.57
C LYS A 254 17.30 -15.52 9.56
#